data_b51c2127799daece274b5e4ab8b50b73
#
_entry.id   b51c2127799daece274b5e4ab8b50b73
#
_cell.length_a   1.000
_cell.length_b   1.000
_cell.length_c   1.000
_cell.angle_alpha   90.00
_cell.angle_beta   90.00
_cell.angle_gamma   90.00
#
_symmetry.space_group_name_H-M   'P 1'
#
loop_
_entity.id
_entity.type
_entity.pdbx_description
1 polymer ?
#
loop_
_entity_poly.entity_id
_entity_poly.type
_entity_poly.pdbx_seq_one_letter_code
_entity_poly.pdbx_strand_id
1 'polypeptide(L)'
;MESIQFLISGVIFGLFAGISPGPLLTLVISETLRLNIKAGIAIAVAPVLTDVPIVIASIFILTKVADFHFILGIISIAGAVFIGYLAYESIRAKVVEADVPGTGARALRRGVIANFLNPHPYLFWIAVGAPTVLKAYRTNLLSAFLFVSSFYLFLVGSKILIVLLADKSKTFLKSSAYIYTVKSLGVILLLIAVLFIKDGLKYFGVF
;
A
#
# COMPACT_ATOMS: atom_id res chain seq x y z
N MET A 1 -7.55 -14.90 18.25
CA MET A 1 -7.71 -15.13 16.77
C MET A 1 -7.90 -13.83 15.99
N GLU A 2 -8.65 -12.88 16.52
CA GLU A 2 -8.96 -11.61 15.80
C GLU A 2 -7.73 -10.76 15.47
N SER A 3 -6.77 -10.63 16.40
CA SER A 3 -5.54 -9.85 16.15
C SER A 3 -4.69 -10.39 15.00
N ILE A 4 -4.74 -11.71 14.76
CA ILE A 4 -4.01 -12.37 13.66
C ILE A 4 -4.57 -11.93 12.30
N GLN A 5 -5.89 -11.71 12.19
CA GLN A 5 -6.52 -11.25 10.93
C GLN A 5 -6.00 -9.86 10.54
N PHE A 6 -5.84 -8.96 11.50
CA PHE A 6 -5.30 -7.62 11.26
C PHE A 6 -3.81 -7.65 10.88
N LEU A 7 -3.02 -8.52 11.53
CA LEU A 7 -1.64 -8.76 11.14
C LEU A 7 -1.55 -9.25 9.69
N ILE A 8 -2.35 -10.27 9.32
CA ILE A 8 -2.37 -10.82 7.96
C ILE A 8 -2.80 -9.74 6.94
N SER A 9 -3.82 -8.95 7.27
CA SER A 9 -4.27 -7.85 6.41
C SER A 9 -3.16 -6.82 6.19
N GLY A 10 -2.43 -6.44 7.24
CA GLY A 10 -1.29 -5.54 7.15
C GLY A 10 -0.17 -6.12 6.27
N VAL A 11 0.14 -7.41 6.42
CA VAL A 11 1.13 -8.11 5.56
C VAL A 11 0.70 -8.05 4.08
N ILE A 12 -0.55 -8.40 3.78
CA ILE A 12 -1.06 -8.45 2.40
C ILE A 12 -1.05 -7.05 1.77
N PHE A 13 -1.61 -6.05 2.45
CA PHE A 13 -1.62 -4.69 1.93
C PHE A 13 -0.22 -4.09 1.83
N GLY A 14 0.66 -4.37 2.80
CA GLY A 14 2.05 -3.92 2.79
C GLY A 14 2.84 -4.53 1.64
N LEU A 15 2.75 -5.84 1.43
CA LEU A 15 3.38 -6.51 0.28
C LEU A 15 2.86 -5.93 -1.03
N PHE A 16 1.53 -5.83 -1.17
CA PHE A 16 0.94 -5.25 -2.38
C PHE A 16 1.49 -3.84 -2.65
N ALA A 17 1.37 -2.93 -1.68
CA ALA A 17 1.82 -1.55 -1.84
C ALA A 17 3.35 -1.43 -2.04
N GLY A 18 4.12 -2.42 -1.54
CA GLY A 18 5.56 -2.48 -1.68
C GLY A 18 6.04 -2.92 -3.05
N ILE A 19 5.40 -3.92 -3.66
CA ILE A 19 5.84 -4.52 -4.92
C ILE A 19 5.02 -4.09 -6.14
N SER A 20 3.86 -3.43 -5.94
CA SER A 20 3.03 -2.91 -7.03
C SER A 20 3.81 -1.93 -7.90
N PRO A 21 3.77 -2.11 -9.23
CA PRO A 21 4.37 -1.17 -10.14
C PRO A 21 3.66 0.18 -10.04
N GLY A 22 4.44 1.25 -9.92
CA GLY A 22 3.92 2.61 -9.81
C GLY A 22 5.05 3.64 -9.72
N PRO A 23 4.72 4.95 -9.67
CA PRO A 23 5.72 6.01 -9.73
C PRO A 23 6.82 5.89 -8.66
N LEU A 24 6.45 5.54 -7.43
CA LEU A 24 7.42 5.40 -6.34
C LEU A 24 8.33 4.19 -6.53
N LEU A 25 7.80 3.03 -6.95
CA LEU A 25 8.62 1.84 -7.21
C LEU A 25 9.55 2.06 -8.40
N THR A 26 9.05 2.70 -9.46
CA THR A 26 9.88 3.08 -10.61
C THR A 26 11.04 3.98 -10.18
N LEU A 27 10.78 4.96 -9.31
CA LEU A 27 11.81 5.84 -8.77
C LEU A 27 12.82 5.07 -7.89
N VAL A 28 12.36 4.14 -7.03
CA VAL A 28 13.22 3.26 -6.22
C VAL A 28 14.19 2.51 -7.12
N ILE A 29 13.67 1.84 -8.15
CA ILE A 29 14.48 1.04 -9.08
C ILE A 29 15.45 1.94 -9.87
N SER A 30 14.93 3.03 -10.44
CA SER A 30 15.74 3.96 -11.25
C SER A 30 16.91 4.52 -10.47
N GLU A 31 16.69 5.04 -9.25
CA GLU A 31 17.75 5.63 -8.44
C GLU A 31 18.72 4.56 -7.88
N THR A 32 18.24 3.33 -7.65
CA THR A 32 19.13 2.20 -7.30
C THR A 32 20.12 1.90 -8.44
N LEU A 33 19.58 1.77 -9.66
CA LEU A 33 20.39 1.41 -10.84
C LEU A 33 21.32 2.54 -11.30
N ARG A 34 20.93 3.78 -11.06
CA ARG A 34 21.70 4.95 -11.49
C ARG A 34 22.75 5.40 -10.50
N LEU A 35 22.46 5.26 -9.22
CA LEU A 35 23.33 5.73 -8.16
C LEU A 35 23.91 4.57 -7.35
N ASN A 36 23.09 4.00 -6.47
CA ASN A 36 23.48 2.91 -5.58
C ASN A 36 22.28 2.44 -4.73
N ILE A 37 22.50 1.34 -4.00
CA ILE A 37 21.55 0.76 -3.03
C ILE A 37 21.06 1.78 -2.00
N LYS A 38 21.95 2.63 -1.46
CA LYS A 38 21.59 3.62 -0.41
C LYS A 38 20.54 4.61 -0.91
N ALA A 39 20.64 5.04 -2.17
CA ALA A 39 19.66 5.94 -2.78
C ALA A 39 18.29 5.25 -2.93
N GLY A 40 18.27 4.01 -3.40
CA GLY A 40 17.04 3.22 -3.49
C GLY A 40 16.38 2.98 -2.15
N ILE A 41 17.15 2.61 -1.12
CA ILE A 41 16.63 2.41 0.25
C ILE A 41 16.07 3.72 0.81
N ALA A 42 16.74 4.86 0.60
CA ALA A 42 16.25 6.16 1.07
C ALA A 42 14.86 6.49 0.48
N ILE A 43 14.63 6.16 -0.79
CA ILE A 43 13.31 6.34 -1.42
C ILE A 43 12.31 5.30 -0.91
N ALA A 44 12.73 4.06 -0.70
CA ALA A 44 11.88 2.99 -0.19
C ALA A 44 11.30 3.30 1.21
N VAL A 45 12.01 4.07 2.02
CA VAL A 45 11.59 4.51 3.37
C VAL A 45 10.69 5.75 3.33
N ALA A 46 10.66 6.51 2.23
CA ALA A 46 9.90 7.76 2.12
C ALA A 46 8.43 7.64 2.56
N PRO A 47 7.67 6.55 2.26
CA PRO A 47 6.29 6.39 2.72
C PRO A 47 6.14 6.47 4.24
N VAL A 48 7.09 5.97 5.02
CA VAL A 48 7.03 6.03 6.49
C VAL A 48 6.92 7.48 6.98
N LEU A 49 7.59 8.40 6.29
CA LEU A 49 7.57 9.84 6.64
C LEU A 49 6.33 10.55 6.11
N THR A 50 5.95 10.22 4.88
CA THR A 50 4.86 10.93 4.18
C THR A 50 3.48 10.45 4.58
N ASP A 51 3.34 9.18 4.95
CA ASP A 51 2.04 8.63 5.30
C ASP A 51 1.60 9.05 6.72
N VAL A 52 2.53 9.40 7.62
CA VAL A 52 2.17 9.82 8.99
C VAL A 52 1.10 10.92 9.01
N PRO A 53 1.26 12.07 8.33
CA PRO A 53 0.22 13.09 8.31
C PRO A 53 -1.05 12.62 7.60
N ILE A 54 -0.93 11.78 6.57
CA ILE A 54 -2.08 11.23 5.83
C ILE A 54 -2.90 10.31 6.74
N VAL A 55 -2.24 9.41 7.47
CA VAL A 55 -2.87 8.48 8.42
C VAL A 55 -3.60 9.24 9.52
N ILE A 56 -2.91 10.22 10.14
CA ILE A 56 -3.49 11.02 11.22
C ILE A 56 -4.74 11.77 10.71
N ALA A 57 -4.63 12.44 9.57
CA ALA A 57 -5.77 13.16 8.98
C ALA A 57 -6.93 12.19 8.63
N SER A 58 -6.62 11.03 8.03
CA SER A 58 -7.63 10.03 7.68
C SER A 58 -8.35 9.47 8.90
N ILE A 59 -7.62 9.12 9.98
CA ILE A 59 -8.21 8.65 11.22
C ILE A 59 -9.06 9.76 11.86
N PHE A 60 -8.56 11.01 11.90
CA PHE A 60 -9.30 12.14 12.46
C PHE A 60 -10.61 12.38 11.72
N ILE A 61 -10.61 12.37 10.39
CA ILE A 61 -11.81 12.50 9.57
C ILE A 61 -12.79 11.36 9.87
N LEU A 62 -12.30 10.11 9.86
CA LEU A 62 -13.17 8.96 10.10
C LEU A 62 -13.77 8.92 11.51
N THR A 63 -13.04 9.36 12.53
CA THR A 63 -13.60 9.41 13.90
C THR A 63 -14.75 10.38 14.02
N LYS A 64 -14.78 11.46 13.20
CA LYS A 64 -15.89 12.42 13.18
C LYS A 64 -17.15 11.87 12.49
N VAL A 65 -17.01 10.89 11.62
CA VAL A 65 -18.13 10.28 10.90
C VAL A 65 -18.45 8.85 11.36
N ALA A 66 -17.81 8.40 12.44
CA ALA A 66 -17.92 7.00 12.93
C ALA A 66 -19.34 6.59 13.33
N ASP A 67 -20.18 7.54 13.77
CA ASP A 67 -21.57 7.29 14.16
C ASP A 67 -22.55 7.31 12.96
N PHE A 68 -22.09 7.71 11.78
CA PHE A 68 -22.92 7.80 10.58
C PHE A 68 -22.78 6.53 9.74
N HIS A 69 -23.57 5.50 10.03
CA HIS A 69 -23.53 4.20 9.34
C HIS A 69 -23.60 4.33 7.82
N PHE A 70 -24.43 5.26 7.31
CA PHE A 70 -24.55 5.52 5.88
C PHE A 70 -23.21 5.98 5.27
N ILE A 71 -22.48 6.88 5.95
CA ILE A 71 -21.17 7.37 5.50
C ILE A 71 -20.14 6.25 5.53
N LEU A 72 -20.14 5.43 6.59
CA LEU A 72 -19.25 4.26 6.68
C LEU A 72 -19.54 3.23 5.57
N GLY A 73 -20.82 3.04 5.20
CA GLY A 73 -21.23 2.23 4.07
C GLY A 73 -20.64 2.74 2.76
N ILE A 74 -20.77 4.04 2.48
CA ILE A 74 -20.18 4.66 1.28
C ILE A 74 -18.66 4.50 1.26
N ILE A 75 -17.96 4.74 2.38
CA ILE A 75 -16.50 4.59 2.49
C ILE A 75 -16.08 3.14 2.22
N SER A 76 -16.82 2.16 2.77
CA SER A 76 -16.54 0.74 2.54
C SER A 76 -16.72 0.34 1.08
N ILE A 77 -17.77 0.80 0.41
CA ILE A 77 -17.98 0.55 -1.03
C ILE A 77 -16.91 1.26 -1.87
N ALA A 78 -16.56 2.50 -1.55
CA ALA A 78 -15.46 3.22 -2.20
C ALA A 78 -14.13 2.47 -2.03
N GLY A 79 -13.87 1.94 -0.83
CA GLY A 79 -12.72 1.07 -0.53
C GLY A 79 -12.71 -0.20 -1.38
N ALA A 80 -13.87 -0.86 -1.52
CA ALA A 80 -14.02 -2.04 -2.38
C ALA A 80 -13.69 -1.74 -3.85
N VAL A 81 -14.23 -0.63 -4.38
CA VAL A 81 -13.94 -0.17 -5.75
C VAL A 81 -12.47 0.13 -5.93
N PHE A 82 -11.86 0.82 -4.95
CA PHE A 82 -10.42 1.14 -4.98
C PHE A 82 -9.55 -0.12 -4.91
N ILE A 83 -9.83 -1.07 -4.01
CA ILE A 83 -9.11 -2.34 -3.93
C ILE A 83 -9.30 -3.15 -5.21
N GLY A 84 -10.51 -3.15 -5.78
CA GLY A 84 -10.80 -3.79 -7.07
C GLY A 84 -10.00 -3.17 -8.22
N TYR A 85 -9.86 -1.85 -8.24
CA TYR A 85 -9.00 -1.14 -9.18
C TYR A 85 -7.52 -1.56 -9.03
N LEU A 86 -6.99 -1.60 -7.80
CA LEU A 86 -5.63 -2.04 -7.53
C LEU A 86 -5.41 -3.51 -7.95
N ALA A 87 -6.40 -4.37 -7.70
CA ALA A 87 -6.37 -5.76 -8.12
C ALA A 87 -6.31 -5.89 -9.64
N TYR A 88 -7.14 -5.13 -10.37
CA TYR A 88 -7.13 -5.09 -11.82
C TYR A 88 -5.79 -4.61 -12.38
N GLU A 89 -5.23 -3.52 -11.81
CA GLU A 89 -3.91 -2.99 -12.19
C GLU A 89 -2.81 -4.05 -11.98
N SER A 90 -2.85 -4.78 -10.86
CA SER A 90 -1.89 -5.84 -10.55
C SER A 90 -1.99 -7.04 -11.50
N ILE A 91 -3.20 -7.48 -11.81
CA ILE A 91 -3.42 -8.61 -12.75
C ILE A 91 -2.94 -8.24 -14.16
N ARG A 92 -3.05 -6.96 -14.54
CA ARG A 92 -2.55 -6.42 -15.80
C ARG A 92 -1.11 -5.92 -15.76
N ALA A 93 -0.42 -6.06 -14.62
CA ALA A 93 0.96 -5.60 -14.47
C ALA A 93 1.86 -6.14 -15.58
N LYS A 94 2.62 -5.23 -16.16
CA LYS A 94 3.68 -5.51 -17.15
C LYS A 94 5.04 -5.28 -16.49
N VAL A 95 6.10 -5.60 -17.22
CA VAL A 95 7.48 -5.34 -16.82
C VAL A 95 7.67 -3.86 -16.45
N VAL A 96 8.36 -3.61 -15.34
CA VAL A 96 8.74 -2.24 -14.95
C VAL A 96 9.89 -1.76 -15.81
N GLU A 97 9.67 -0.72 -16.60
CA GLU A 97 10.72 -0.03 -17.35
C GLU A 97 11.25 1.14 -16.49
N ALA A 98 12.54 1.07 -16.16
CA ALA A 98 13.22 2.10 -15.38
C ALA A 98 13.92 3.09 -16.33
N ASP A 99 13.18 4.05 -16.83
CA ASP A 99 13.73 5.10 -17.70
C ASP A 99 13.30 6.49 -17.22
N VAL A 100 13.94 6.97 -16.13
CA VAL A 100 13.72 8.32 -15.61
C VAL A 100 15.05 9.04 -15.40
N PRO A 101 15.32 10.17 -16.11
CA PRO A 101 16.52 10.96 -15.90
C PRO A 101 16.47 11.72 -14.55
N GLY A 102 17.49 11.60 -13.73
CA GLY A 102 17.58 12.33 -12.47
C GLY A 102 19.01 12.41 -11.92
N THR A 103 19.37 13.49 -11.23
CA THR A 103 20.66 13.73 -10.59
C THR A 103 20.63 13.38 -9.09
N GLY A 104 21.67 12.69 -8.62
CA GLY A 104 21.75 11.89 -7.38
C GLY A 104 21.69 12.54 -6.02
N ALA A 105 21.72 13.82 -5.89
CA ALA A 105 22.02 14.46 -4.61
C ALA A 105 20.89 14.52 -3.57
N ARG A 106 19.65 14.00 -3.88
CA ARG A 106 18.48 14.19 -3.01
C ARG A 106 17.44 13.06 -3.11
N ALA A 107 17.88 11.79 -3.09
CA ALA A 107 17.02 10.62 -3.28
C ALA A 107 15.81 10.60 -2.30
N LEU A 108 16.04 10.76 -1.00
CA LEU A 108 14.95 10.81 -0.01
C LEU A 108 13.94 11.92 -0.32
N ARG A 109 14.40 13.14 -0.62
CA ARG A 109 13.52 14.26 -0.96
C ARG A 109 12.66 13.94 -2.19
N ARG A 110 13.24 13.30 -3.20
CA ARG A 110 12.51 12.85 -4.39
C ARG A 110 11.45 11.82 -4.03
N GLY A 111 11.81 10.82 -3.19
CA GLY A 111 10.87 9.83 -2.70
C GLY A 111 9.71 10.47 -1.94
N VAL A 112 10.00 11.40 -1.04
CA VAL A 112 8.98 12.16 -0.29
C VAL A 112 8.07 12.94 -1.23
N ILE A 113 8.62 13.71 -2.18
CA ILE A 113 7.82 14.48 -3.15
C ILE A 113 6.98 13.54 -4.02
N ALA A 114 7.59 12.46 -4.54
CA ALA A 114 6.89 11.51 -5.38
C ALA A 114 5.74 10.82 -4.65
N ASN A 115 5.92 10.48 -3.36
CA ASN A 115 4.86 9.85 -2.56
C ASN A 115 3.75 10.84 -2.19
N PHE A 116 4.09 12.10 -1.84
CA PHE A 116 3.08 13.13 -1.58
C PHE A 116 2.25 13.50 -2.82
N LEU A 117 2.84 13.49 -4.00
CA LEU A 117 2.13 13.75 -5.25
C LEU A 117 1.37 12.53 -5.77
N ASN A 118 1.61 11.36 -5.20
CA ASN A 118 0.92 10.13 -5.56
C ASN A 118 -0.45 10.07 -4.87
N PRO A 119 -1.56 9.94 -5.61
CA PRO A 119 -2.90 9.86 -5.00
C PRO A 119 -3.15 8.54 -4.26
N HIS A 120 -2.41 7.46 -4.57
CA HIS A 120 -2.65 6.13 -4.00
C HIS A 120 -2.58 6.07 -2.47
N PRO A 121 -1.59 6.66 -1.76
CA PRO A 121 -1.57 6.68 -0.30
C PRO A 121 -2.81 7.34 0.32
N TYR A 122 -3.26 8.45 -0.25
CA TYR A 122 -4.46 9.16 0.25
C TYR A 122 -5.72 8.30 0.10
N LEU A 123 -5.93 7.76 -1.10
CA LEU A 123 -7.08 6.89 -1.38
C LEU A 123 -7.03 5.63 -0.50
N PHE A 124 -5.87 5.00 -0.37
CA PHE A 124 -5.69 3.84 0.48
C PHE A 124 -6.00 4.14 1.94
N TRP A 125 -5.40 5.20 2.52
CA TRP A 125 -5.59 5.50 3.93
C TRP A 125 -7.00 5.96 4.26
N ILE A 126 -7.66 6.74 3.40
CA ILE A 126 -9.04 7.18 3.62
C ILE A 126 -10.02 6.02 3.45
N ALA A 127 -9.89 5.22 2.39
CA ALA A 127 -10.88 4.23 2.03
C ALA A 127 -10.65 2.83 2.66
N VAL A 128 -9.42 2.50 3.05
CA VAL A 128 -9.03 1.15 3.48
C VAL A 128 -8.25 1.17 4.80
N GLY A 129 -7.15 1.90 4.86
CA GLY A 129 -6.19 1.85 5.96
C GLY A 129 -6.80 2.34 7.27
N ALA A 130 -7.31 3.57 7.32
CA ALA A 130 -7.86 4.15 8.52
C ALA A 130 -9.15 3.45 9.00
N PRO A 131 -10.11 3.05 8.14
CA PRO A 131 -11.22 2.19 8.56
C PRO A 131 -10.75 0.88 9.21
N THR A 132 -9.73 0.23 8.63
CA THR A 132 -9.17 -1.01 9.18
C THR A 132 -8.48 -0.78 10.53
N VAL A 133 -7.71 0.32 10.68
CA VAL A 133 -7.09 0.71 11.97
C VAL A 133 -8.16 0.93 13.03
N LEU A 134 -9.23 1.66 12.73
CA LEU A 134 -10.31 1.92 13.69
C LEU A 134 -11.05 0.64 14.07
N LYS A 135 -11.33 -0.25 13.11
CA LYS A 135 -11.92 -1.57 13.38
C LYS A 135 -11.00 -2.42 14.26
N ALA A 136 -9.70 -2.43 13.98
CA ALA A 136 -8.69 -3.13 14.78
C ALA A 136 -8.59 -2.55 16.20
N TYR A 137 -8.60 -1.22 16.36
CA TYR A 137 -8.56 -0.54 17.64
C TYR A 137 -9.79 -0.84 18.50
N ARG A 138 -10.98 -0.93 17.90
CA ARG A 138 -12.21 -1.34 18.61
C ARG A 138 -12.13 -2.77 19.13
N THR A 139 -11.33 -3.66 18.51
CA THR A 139 -11.06 -4.99 19.02
C THR A 139 -10.08 -4.93 20.20
N ASN A 140 -8.90 -4.36 19.99
CA ASN A 140 -7.91 -4.02 21.03
C ASN A 140 -6.74 -3.21 20.40
N LEU A 141 -5.97 -2.54 21.25
CA LEU A 141 -4.82 -1.72 20.81
C LEU A 141 -3.75 -2.55 20.08
N LEU A 142 -3.53 -3.81 20.53
CA LEU A 142 -2.55 -4.70 19.90
C LEU A 142 -2.91 -5.01 18.44
N SER A 143 -4.19 -5.19 18.14
CA SER A 143 -4.67 -5.44 16.76
C SER A 143 -4.35 -4.25 15.83
N ALA A 144 -4.58 -3.02 16.29
CA ALA A 144 -4.23 -1.82 15.53
C ALA A 144 -2.71 -1.70 15.32
N PHE A 145 -1.94 -1.94 16.39
CA PHE A 145 -0.47 -1.94 16.32
C PHE A 145 0.06 -3.00 15.34
N LEU A 146 -0.47 -4.23 15.40
CA LEU A 146 -0.08 -5.32 14.51
C LEU A 146 -0.39 -5.01 13.04
N PHE A 147 -1.56 -4.41 12.76
CA PHE A 147 -1.90 -3.99 11.39
C PHE A 147 -0.92 -2.96 10.85
N VAL A 148 -0.71 -1.85 11.57
CA VAL A 148 0.13 -0.74 11.11
C VAL A 148 1.61 -1.18 10.99
N SER A 149 2.12 -1.88 12.01
CA SER A 149 3.51 -2.34 12.02
C SER A 149 3.80 -3.36 10.93
N SER A 150 2.90 -4.34 10.72
CA SER A 150 3.07 -5.31 9.64
C SER A 150 2.92 -4.65 8.27
N PHE A 151 1.98 -3.71 8.10
CA PHE A 151 1.84 -2.95 6.85
C PHE A 151 3.15 -2.25 6.47
N TYR A 152 3.73 -1.44 7.35
CA TYR A 152 4.97 -0.72 7.03
C TYR A 152 6.19 -1.63 6.93
N LEU A 153 6.27 -2.67 7.75
CA LEU A 153 7.36 -3.66 7.67
C LEU A 153 7.39 -4.31 6.29
N PHE A 154 6.25 -4.72 5.77
CA PHE A 154 6.16 -5.38 4.48
C PHE A 154 6.16 -4.40 3.30
N LEU A 155 5.62 -3.20 3.46
CA LEU A 155 5.72 -2.12 2.47
C LEU A 155 7.18 -1.74 2.20
N VAL A 156 7.92 -1.43 3.25
CA VAL A 156 9.33 -1.00 3.16
C VAL A 156 10.24 -2.19 2.88
N GLY A 157 10.03 -3.29 3.59
CA GLY A 157 10.83 -4.51 3.44
C GLY A 157 10.81 -5.06 2.02
N SER A 158 9.64 -5.12 1.39
CA SER A 158 9.53 -5.58 0.00
C SER A 158 10.20 -4.62 -0.99
N LYS A 159 10.09 -3.29 -0.77
CA LYS A 159 10.81 -2.31 -1.59
C LYS A 159 12.33 -2.43 -1.43
N ILE A 160 12.82 -2.63 -0.20
CA ILE A 160 14.25 -2.88 0.05
C ILE A 160 14.70 -4.17 -0.62
N LEU A 161 13.91 -5.23 -0.57
CA LEU A 161 14.20 -6.47 -1.28
C LEU A 161 14.34 -6.22 -2.79
N ILE A 162 13.43 -5.44 -3.37
CA ILE A 162 13.51 -5.06 -4.80
C ILE A 162 14.76 -4.23 -5.09
N VAL A 163 15.16 -3.31 -4.20
CA VAL A 163 16.43 -2.56 -4.32
C VAL A 163 17.61 -3.52 -4.42
N LEU A 164 17.70 -4.49 -3.51
CA LEU A 164 18.79 -5.47 -3.47
C LEU A 164 18.81 -6.37 -4.71
N LEU A 165 17.64 -6.77 -5.18
CA LEU A 165 17.51 -7.59 -6.38
C LEU A 165 17.80 -6.79 -7.66
N ALA A 166 17.39 -5.52 -7.72
CA ALA A 166 17.66 -4.62 -8.84
C ALA A 166 19.15 -4.34 -8.98
N ASP A 167 19.85 -4.14 -7.88
CA ASP A 167 21.31 -3.92 -7.86
C ASP A 167 22.07 -5.15 -8.39
N LYS A 168 21.65 -6.37 -7.96
CA LYS A 168 22.30 -7.61 -8.37
C LYS A 168 21.93 -8.08 -9.78
N SER A 169 20.72 -7.79 -10.26
CA SER A 169 20.23 -8.31 -11.53
C SER A 169 19.13 -7.44 -12.14
N LYS A 170 19.48 -6.70 -13.19
CA LYS A 170 18.52 -5.96 -14.03
C LYS A 170 17.45 -6.88 -14.64
N THR A 171 17.75 -8.18 -14.76
CA THR A 171 16.86 -9.20 -15.35
C THR A 171 15.75 -9.62 -14.41
N PHE A 172 15.92 -9.49 -13.07
CA PHE A 172 14.91 -9.91 -12.09
C PHE A 172 13.56 -9.20 -12.29
N LEU A 173 13.56 -7.89 -12.50
CA LEU A 173 12.34 -7.08 -12.68
C LEU A 173 11.58 -7.44 -13.98
N LYS A 174 12.27 -8.06 -14.92
CA LYS A 174 11.71 -8.60 -16.17
C LYS A 174 11.32 -10.08 -16.03
N SER A 175 11.57 -10.69 -14.87
CA SER A 175 11.31 -12.11 -14.67
C SER A 175 9.81 -12.41 -14.54
N SER A 176 9.42 -13.58 -15.04
CA SER A 176 8.08 -14.11 -14.85
C SER A 176 7.72 -14.25 -13.36
N ALA A 177 8.69 -14.55 -12.49
CA ALA A 177 8.48 -14.69 -11.05
C ALA A 177 7.95 -13.39 -10.43
N TYR A 178 8.54 -12.23 -10.75
CA TYR A 178 8.04 -10.94 -10.27
C TYR A 178 6.60 -10.68 -10.74
N ILE A 179 6.34 -10.89 -12.03
CA ILE A 179 5.01 -10.68 -12.63
C ILE A 179 3.97 -11.61 -12.00
N TYR A 180 4.28 -12.89 -11.81
CA TYR A 180 3.36 -13.84 -11.18
C TYR A 180 3.07 -13.46 -9.72
N THR A 181 4.06 -13.01 -8.96
CA THR A 181 3.86 -12.53 -7.58
C THR A 181 2.89 -11.34 -7.53
N VAL A 182 3.08 -10.34 -8.39
CA VAL A 182 2.18 -9.17 -8.46
C VAL A 182 0.76 -9.59 -8.84
N LYS A 183 0.60 -10.49 -9.82
CA LYS A 183 -0.71 -11.00 -10.25
C LYS A 183 -1.41 -11.81 -9.16
N SER A 184 -0.67 -12.65 -8.43
CA SER A 184 -1.22 -13.44 -7.30
C SER A 184 -1.75 -12.53 -6.19
N LEU A 185 -1.01 -11.47 -5.84
CA LEU A 185 -1.48 -10.46 -4.90
C LEU A 185 -2.73 -9.74 -5.42
N GLY A 186 -2.82 -9.47 -6.73
CA GLY A 186 -4.01 -8.91 -7.34
C GLY A 186 -5.25 -9.80 -7.14
N VAL A 187 -5.11 -11.11 -7.28
CA VAL A 187 -6.21 -12.06 -7.02
C VAL A 187 -6.64 -12.03 -5.54
N ILE A 188 -5.68 -11.98 -4.61
CA ILE A 188 -5.98 -11.86 -3.17
C ILE A 188 -6.72 -10.55 -2.89
N LEU A 189 -6.32 -9.45 -3.52
CA LEU A 189 -7.01 -8.15 -3.38
C LEU A 189 -8.47 -8.22 -3.87
N LEU A 190 -8.77 -8.97 -4.94
CA LEU A 190 -10.17 -9.16 -5.37
C LEU A 190 -11.02 -9.81 -4.28
N LEU A 191 -10.48 -10.81 -3.57
CA LEU A 191 -11.18 -11.44 -2.44
C LEU A 191 -11.43 -10.43 -1.31
N ILE A 192 -10.44 -9.58 -1.02
CA ILE A 192 -10.57 -8.53 0.00
C ILE A 192 -11.60 -7.48 -0.44
N ALA A 193 -11.65 -7.10 -1.71
CA ALA A 193 -12.67 -6.17 -2.23
C ALA A 193 -14.09 -6.69 -1.97
N VAL A 194 -14.32 -8.00 -2.15
CA VAL A 194 -15.62 -8.64 -1.83
C VAL A 194 -15.98 -8.50 -0.34
N LEU A 195 -14.99 -8.64 0.56
CA LEU A 195 -15.23 -8.43 2.00
C LEU A 195 -15.62 -6.99 2.31
N PHE A 196 -15.00 -6.00 1.65
CA PHE A 196 -15.36 -4.59 1.81
C PHE A 196 -16.76 -4.27 1.26
N ILE A 197 -17.20 -4.94 0.16
CA ILE A 197 -18.59 -4.84 -0.30
C ILE A 197 -19.53 -5.37 0.78
N LYS A 198 -19.24 -6.54 1.35
CA LYS A 198 -20.05 -7.11 2.42
C LYS A 198 -20.17 -6.19 3.64
N ASP A 199 -19.03 -5.60 4.08
CA ASP A 199 -19.02 -4.63 5.18
C ASP A 199 -19.87 -3.39 4.83
N GLY A 200 -19.76 -2.86 3.61
CA GLY A 200 -20.55 -1.73 3.12
C GLY A 200 -22.06 -2.01 3.13
N LEU A 201 -22.47 -3.16 2.63
CA LEU A 201 -23.88 -3.57 2.62
C LEU A 201 -24.43 -3.76 4.03
N LYS A 202 -23.63 -4.27 4.97
CA LYS A 202 -23.98 -4.37 6.39
C LYS A 202 -24.24 -2.99 7.00
N TYR A 203 -23.44 -1.98 6.68
CA TYR A 203 -23.67 -0.61 7.14
C TYR A 203 -24.95 0.02 6.57
N PHE A 204 -25.40 -0.42 5.40
CA PHE A 204 -26.69 0.00 4.81
C PHE A 204 -27.89 -0.81 5.34
N GLY A 205 -27.68 -1.77 6.23
CA GLY A 205 -28.76 -2.58 6.81
C GLY A 205 -29.33 -3.63 5.87
N VAL A 206 -28.59 -4.04 4.84
CA VAL A 206 -29.02 -5.08 3.87
C VAL A 206 -28.86 -6.49 4.44
N PHE A 207 -28.00 -6.68 5.48
CA PHE A 207 -27.76 -7.95 6.18
C PHE A 207 -27.70 -7.75 7.69
#